data_b6e18d038245ee573dc154878836505f
#
_entry.id   b6e18d038245ee573dc154878836505f
#
_cell.length_a   1.000
_cell.length_b   1.000
_cell.length_c   1.000
_cell.angle_alpha   90.00
_cell.angle_beta   90.00
_cell.angle_gamma   90.00
#
_symmetry.space_group_name_H-M   'P 1'
#
loop_
_entity.id
_entity.type
_entity.pdbx_description
1 polymer ?
#
loop_
_entity_poly.entity_id
_entity_poly.type
_entity_poly.pdbx_seq_one_letter_code
_entity_poly.pdbx_strand_id
1 'polypeptide(L)'
;GHKWAFSPTISAAWVLSEEKWLKDVSWVNFLKLRASFGVINVDYLPKDGSTTVYDYWDQIYTTTGTQYKFNSSYDSEFGSTIIGRLATANSTHEKAYKYNVGVDAMLFNGLNVTAEGYYQRRKDIWVSSEGKYTDVLGVDAPFENAGIVDSYGVELGLNYTKRLGDVVFSLGGNFAWNKNEIKEQLEEPRLY
;
A
#
# COMPACT_ATOMS: atom_id res chain seq x y z
N GLY A 1 -14.20 9.16 -14.12
CA GLY A 1 -13.10 8.34 -13.59
C GLY A 1 -12.11 7.92 -14.69
N HIS A 2 -10.88 7.66 -14.30
CA HIS A 2 -9.83 7.23 -15.23
C HIS A 2 -9.87 5.71 -15.38
N LYS A 3 -10.19 5.22 -16.60
CA LYS A 3 -10.29 3.77 -16.89
C LYS A 3 -8.92 3.10 -17.04
N TRP A 4 -7.87 3.86 -17.29
CA TRP A 4 -6.53 3.36 -17.55
C TRP A 4 -5.55 3.92 -16.54
N ALA A 5 -4.66 3.06 -16.03
CA ALA A 5 -3.57 3.43 -15.16
C ALA A 5 -2.26 2.88 -15.72
N PHE A 6 -1.22 3.70 -15.70
CA PHE A 6 0.10 3.31 -16.14
C PHE A 6 1.00 3.04 -14.94
N SER A 7 1.57 1.82 -14.86
CA SER A 7 2.39 1.33 -13.75
C SER A 7 3.82 1.04 -14.21
N PRO A 8 4.65 2.07 -14.43
CA PRO A 8 6.03 1.89 -14.88
C PRO A 8 6.90 1.32 -13.76
N THR A 9 7.86 0.48 -14.14
CA THR A 9 8.91 -0.01 -13.24
C THR A 9 10.25 0.02 -13.96
N ILE A 10 11.27 0.49 -13.26
CA ILE A 10 12.65 0.48 -13.71
C ILE A 10 13.53 -0.13 -12.63
N SER A 11 14.51 -0.93 -13.03
CA SER A 11 15.52 -1.46 -12.12
C SER A 11 16.88 -1.46 -12.75
N ALA A 12 17.91 -1.29 -11.91
CA ALA A 12 19.31 -1.37 -12.32
C ALA A 12 20.09 -2.16 -11.27
N ALA A 13 21.11 -2.85 -11.73
CA ALA A 13 22.06 -3.53 -10.87
C ALA A 13 23.48 -3.36 -11.41
N TRP A 14 24.44 -3.24 -10.48
CA TRP A 14 25.84 -3.08 -10.82
C TRP A 14 26.69 -4.03 -9.97
N VAL A 15 27.45 -4.89 -10.65
CA VAL A 15 28.35 -5.85 -10.01
C VAL A 15 29.69 -5.16 -9.79
N LEU A 16 29.90 -4.63 -8.60
CA LEU A 16 31.10 -3.86 -8.24
C LEU A 16 32.34 -4.75 -8.14
N SER A 17 32.18 -6.02 -7.77
CA SER A 17 33.30 -6.98 -7.65
C SER A 17 34.01 -7.25 -8.98
N GLU A 18 33.38 -6.97 -10.12
CA GLU A 18 33.98 -7.12 -11.45
C GLU A 18 34.77 -5.88 -11.91
N GLU A 19 34.70 -4.78 -11.16
CA GLU A 19 35.39 -3.56 -11.48
C GLU A 19 36.91 -3.66 -11.18
N LYS A 20 37.73 -3.06 -11.99
CA LYS A 20 39.23 -3.14 -11.92
C LYS A 20 39.78 -2.76 -10.54
N TRP A 21 39.12 -1.85 -9.84
CA TRP A 21 39.56 -1.35 -8.52
C TRP A 21 39.13 -2.25 -7.34
N LEU A 22 38.18 -3.19 -7.56
CA LEU A 22 37.71 -4.11 -6.53
C LEU A 22 38.03 -5.58 -6.83
N LYS A 23 38.36 -5.90 -8.06
CA LYS A 23 38.61 -7.27 -8.53
C LYS A 23 39.77 -7.96 -7.82
N ASP A 24 40.79 -7.20 -7.41
CA ASP A 24 41.98 -7.72 -6.76
C ASP A 24 41.89 -7.78 -5.23
N VAL A 25 40.71 -7.40 -4.67
CA VAL A 25 40.49 -7.40 -3.22
C VAL A 25 40.08 -8.80 -2.78
N SER A 26 41.00 -9.53 -2.15
CA SER A 26 40.87 -10.96 -1.83
C SER A 26 39.73 -11.34 -0.87
N TRP A 27 39.28 -10.41 -0.04
CA TRP A 27 38.21 -10.66 0.94
C TRP A 27 36.80 -10.36 0.38
N VAL A 28 36.68 -9.70 -0.79
CA VAL A 28 35.42 -9.45 -1.48
C VAL A 28 35.27 -10.48 -2.62
N ASN A 29 34.44 -11.48 -2.41
CA ASN A 29 34.18 -12.50 -3.41
C ASN A 29 33.11 -12.08 -4.41
N PHE A 30 32.13 -11.33 -3.92
CA PHE A 30 31.05 -10.79 -4.73
C PHE A 30 30.49 -9.53 -4.06
N LEU A 31 30.23 -8.51 -4.85
CA LEU A 31 29.56 -7.29 -4.40
C LEU A 31 28.70 -6.73 -5.52
N LYS A 32 27.40 -6.60 -5.25
CA LYS A 32 26.42 -6.08 -6.18
C LYS A 32 25.54 -5.04 -5.52
N LEU A 33 25.41 -3.90 -6.17
CA LEU A 33 24.39 -2.90 -5.86
C LEU A 33 23.17 -3.11 -6.74
N ARG A 34 21.99 -2.88 -6.19
CA ARG A 34 20.73 -2.88 -6.93
C ARG A 34 19.86 -1.71 -6.50
N ALA A 35 19.15 -1.15 -7.45
CA ALA A 35 18.15 -0.11 -7.20
C ALA A 35 16.94 -0.35 -8.08
N SER A 36 15.78 -0.06 -7.56
CA SER A 36 14.54 -0.11 -8.34
C SER A 36 13.59 1.01 -7.94
N PHE A 37 12.82 1.44 -8.91
CA PHE A 37 11.70 2.36 -8.76
C PHE A 37 10.50 1.79 -9.50
N GLY A 38 9.33 1.85 -8.89
CA GLY A 38 8.09 1.42 -9.53
C GLY A 38 6.88 2.18 -9.03
N VAL A 39 5.90 2.31 -9.90
CA VAL A 39 4.57 2.82 -9.58
C VAL A 39 3.57 1.69 -9.72
N ILE A 40 2.79 1.45 -8.68
CA ILE A 40 1.69 0.49 -8.68
C ILE A 40 0.40 1.27 -8.51
N ASN A 41 -0.55 1.01 -9.40
CA ASN A 41 -1.89 1.57 -9.31
C ASN A 41 -2.85 0.48 -8.83
N VAL A 42 -3.74 0.86 -7.92
CA VAL A 42 -4.76 -0.03 -7.35
C VAL A 42 -6.13 0.61 -7.55
N ASP A 43 -7.04 -0.14 -8.12
CA ASP A 43 -8.44 0.24 -8.30
C ASP A 43 -9.32 -0.64 -7.41
N TYR A 44 -9.22 -0.44 -6.12
CA TYR A 44 -9.95 -1.22 -5.14
C TYR A 44 -10.49 -0.31 -4.03
N LEU A 45 -11.80 -0.31 -3.85
CA LEU A 45 -12.45 0.31 -2.71
C LEU A 45 -12.73 -0.77 -1.66
N PRO A 46 -12.09 -0.75 -0.48
CA PRO A 46 -12.43 -1.65 0.60
C PRO A 46 -13.85 -1.35 1.08
N LYS A 47 -14.74 -2.32 0.99
CA LYS A 47 -16.10 -2.25 1.49
C LYS A 47 -16.33 -3.40 2.46
N ASP A 48 -17.10 -3.15 3.50
CA ASP A 48 -17.50 -4.13 4.50
C ASP A 48 -18.15 -5.37 3.88
N GLY A 49 -17.32 -6.34 3.48
CA GLY A 49 -17.75 -7.65 3.01
C GLY A 49 -18.36 -7.74 1.61
N SER A 50 -18.47 -6.64 0.87
CA SER A 50 -18.98 -6.63 -0.51
C SER A 50 -17.93 -6.12 -1.48
N THR A 51 -17.65 -6.88 -2.53
CA THR A 51 -16.60 -6.64 -3.52
C THR A 51 -17.13 -5.99 -4.81
N THR A 52 -18.02 -5.03 -4.73
CA THR A 52 -18.44 -4.32 -5.92
C THR A 52 -17.47 -3.19 -6.24
N VAL A 53 -16.65 -3.41 -7.23
CA VAL A 53 -15.52 -2.52 -7.67
C VAL A 53 -16.01 -1.14 -8.17
N TYR A 54 -17.31 -0.93 -8.35
CA TYR A 54 -17.87 0.27 -8.97
C TYR A 54 -18.77 1.11 -8.06
N ASP A 55 -18.97 0.71 -6.81
CA ASP A 55 -19.86 1.38 -5.86
C ASP A 55 -19.51 2.85 -5.57
N TYR A 56 -18.26 3.27 -5.86
CA TYR A 56 -17.81 4.64 -5.65
C TYR A 56 -18.19 5.60 -6.79
N TRP A 57 -18.63 5.08 -7.93
CA TRP A 57 -19.07 5.91 -9.06
C TRP A 57 -20.56 6.26 -8.98
N ASP A 58 -21.33 5.36 -8.39
CA ASP A 58 -22.77 5.49 -8.33
C ASP A 58 -23.25 5.85 -6.93
N GLN A 59 -24.32 6.62 -6.91
CA GLN A 59 -25.03 6.91 -5.69
C GLN A 59 -25.73 5.64 -5.17
N ILE A 60 -25.48 5.29 -3.91
CA ILE A 60 -26.06 4.10 -3.32
C ILE A 60 -27.46 4.41 -2.79
N TYR A 61 -28.42 3.62 -3.22
CA TYR A 61 -29.79 3.64 -2.71
C TYR A 61 -29.99 2.46 -1.77
N THR A 62 -30.59 2.73 -0.62
CA THR A 62 -30.95 1.71 0.36
C THR A 62 -32.42 1.78 0.72
N THR A 63 -32.99 0.64 1.10
CA THR A 63 -34.35 0.60 1.61
C THR A 63 -34.36 0.98 3.09
N THR A 64 -35.26 1.87 3.48
CA THR A 64 -35.48 2.18 4.90
C THR A 64 -36.38 1.12 5.53
N GLY A 65 -36.19 0.87 6.84
CA GLY A 65 -37.17 0.11 7.62
C GLY A 65 -38.46 0.91 7.91
N THR A 66 -38.50 2.20 7.54
CA THR A 66 -39.69 3.02 7.75
C THR A 66 -40.69 2.72 6.63
N GLN A 67 -41.84 2.29 7.02
CA GLN A 67 -42.91 1.92 6.12
C GLN A 67 -43.94 3.05 6.06
N TYR A 68 -44.38 3.38 4.84
CA TYR A 68 -45.43 4.36 4.62
C TYR A 68 -46.75 3.65 4.30
N LYS A 69 -47.85 4.11 4.92
CA LYS A 69 -49.20 3.63 4.70
C LYS A 69 -49.96 4.65 3.87
N PHE A 70 -50.33 4.26 2.64
CA PHE A 70 -50.96 5.18 1.69
C PHE A 70 -52.50 5.08 1.64
N ASN A 71 -53.10 4.18 2.42
CA ASN A 71 -54.56 4.06 2.42
C ASN A 71 -55.07 3.83 3.86
N SER A 72 -56.36 3.89 4.05
CA SER A 72 -57.07 3.67 5.31
C SER A 72 -57.06 2.20 5.81
N SER A 73 -56.70 1.28 4.93
CA SER A 73 -56.51 -0.14 5.30
C SER A 73 -55.07 -0.35 5.74
N TYR A 74 -54.90 -0.59 7.02
CA TYR A 74 -53.57 -0.69 7.65
C TYR A 74 -52.71 -1.90 7.22
N ASP A 75 -53.13 -2.64 6.22
CA ASP A 75 -52.51 -3.91 5.81
C ASP A 75 -51.45 -3.79 4.72
N SER A 76 -51.23 -2.62 4.12
CA SER A 76 -50.25 -2.41 3.07
C SER A 76 -49.16 -1.48 3.54
N GLU A 77 -48.00 -2.02 3.92
CA GLU A 77 -46.82 -1.31 4.28
C GLU A 77 -45.85 -1.29 3.12
N PHE A 78 -45.44 -0.09 2.69
CA PHE A 78 -44.48 0.06 1.61
C PHE A 78 -43.16 0.58 2.16
N GLY A 79 -42.08 -0.19 1.95
CA GLY A 79 -40.73 0.29 2.22
C GLY A 79 -40.36 1.44 1.29
N SER A 80 -39.72 2.44 1.84
CA SER A 80 -39.20 3.55 1.03
C SER A 80 -37.72 3.35 0.71
N THR A 81 -37.29 3.90 -0.40
CA THR A 81 -35.89 3.94 -0.81
C THR A 81 -35.32 5.33 -0.53
N ILE A 82 -34.20 5.38 0.14
CA ILE A 82 -33.46 6.60 0.41
C ILE A 82 -32.07 6.53 -0.20
N ILE A 83 -31.43 7.69 -0.33
CA ILE A 83 -30.03 7.75 -0.67
C ILE A 83 -29.21 7.35 0.56
N GLY A 84 -28.42 6.28 0.46
CA GLY A 84 -27.56 5.82 1.54
C GLY A 84 -26.20 6.49 1.51
N ARG A 85 -25.60 6.64 0.33
CA ARG A 85 -24.29 7.26 0.15
C ARG A 85 -24.26 8.13 -1.10
N LEU A 86 -23.53 9.24 -1.02
CA LEU A 86 -23.28 10.08 -2.18
C LEU A 86 -22.21 9.46 -3.09
N ALA A 87 -22.37 9.68 -4.40
CA ALA A 87 -21.37 9.27 -5.39
C ALA A 87 -20.09 10.10 -5.26
N THR A 88 -18.95 9.48 -5.55
CA THR A 88 -17.65 10.17 -5.61
C THR A 88 -17.50 10.88 -6.95
N ALA A 89 -17.39 12.20 -6.93
CA ALA A 89 -17.34 13.01 -8.15
C ALA A 89 -16.08 12.78 -9.00
N ASN A 90 -14.91 12.64 -8.37
CA ASN A 90 -13.61 12.58 -9.03
C ASN A 90 -12.79 11.40 -8.52
N SER A 91 -13.21 10.19 -8.89
CA SER A 91 -12.47 8.97 -8.53
C SER A 91 -11.20 8.80 -9.35
N THR A 92 -10.11 8.45 -8.69
CA THR A 92 -8.84 8.08 -9.31
C THR A 92 -8.28 6.80 -8.68
N HIS A 93 -7.29 6.19 -9.32
CA HIS A 93 -6.61 5.02 -8.77
C HIS A 93 -5.68 5.44 -7.61
N GLU A 94 -5.64 4.63 -6.57
CA GLU A 94 -4.59 4.71 -5.56
C GLU A 94 -3.24 4.42 -6.21
N LYS A 95 -2.20 5.19 -5.87
CA LYS A 95 -0.85 5.08 -6.42
C LYS A 95 0.16 4.81 -5.32
N ALA A 96 0.93 3.74 -5.48
CA ALA A 96 2.07 3.45 -4.63
C ALA A 96 3.38 3.67 -5.39
N TYR A 97 4.13 4.67 -4.97
CA TYR A 97 5.50 4.92 -5.44
C TYR A 97 6.46 4.15 -4.56
N LYS A 98 7.19 3.20 -5.16
CA LYS A 98 8.11 2.32 -4.45
C LYS A 98 9.54 2.57 -4.88
N TYR A 99 10.42 2.78 -3.93
CA TYR A 99 11.85 2.93 -4.10
C TYR A 99 12.53 1.84 -3.27
N ASN A 100 13.49 1.17 -3.86
CA ASN A 100 14.26 0.14 -3.21
C ASN A 100 15.73 0.26 -3.61
N VAL A 101 16.63 0.15 -2.63
CA VAL A 101 18.07 0.09 -2.83
C VAL A 101 18.60 -1.06 -2.01
N GLY A 102 19.41 -1.92 -2.61
CA GLY A 102 19.96 -3.09 -1.93
C GLY A 102 21.41 -3.35 -2.30
N VAL A 103 22.08 -4.05 -1.39
CA VAL A 103 23.46 -4.54 -1.52
C VAL A 103 23.44 -6.03 -1.26
N ASP A 104 23.99 -6.80 -2.19
CA ASP A 104 24.25 -8.23 -2.04
C ASP A 104 25.77 -8.42 -2.04
N ALA A 105 26.32 -9.00 -0.98
CA ALA A 105 27.75 -9.22 -0.84
C ALA A 105 28.07 -10.65 -0.39
N MET A 106 29.15 -11.21 -0.93
CA MET A 106 29.79 -12.41 -0.43
C MET A 106 31.22 -12.03 -0.02
N LEU A 107 31.51 -12.19 1.26
CA LEU A 107 32.77 -11.76 1.87
C LEU A 107 33.48 -12.96 2.54
N PHE A 108 34.80 -12.91 2.60
CA PHE A 108 35.62 -13.87 3.35
C PHE A 108 35.34 -15.35 3.00
N ASN A 109 34.98 -15.65 1.75
CA ASN A 109 34.65 -16.98 1.25
C ASN A 109 33.60 -17.75 2.08
N GLY A 110 32.60 -17.03 2.64
CA GLY A 110 31.57 -17.73 3.41
C GLY A 110 30.51 -16.81 4.05
N LEU A 111 30.76 -15.52 4.15
CA LEU A 111 29.81 -14.56 4.71
C LEU A 111 28.96 -13.95 3.59
N ASN A 112 27.69 -14.32 3.53
CA ASN A 112 26.70 -13.66 2.66
C ASN A 112 26.01 -12.56 3.44
N VAL A 113 25.97 -11.37 2.88
CA VAL A 113 25.34 -10.17 3.43
C VAL A 113 24.34 -9.66 2.41
N THR A 114 23.09 -9.51 2.81
CA THR A 114 22.06 -8.80 2.03
C THR A 114 21.56 -7.65 2.89
N ALA A 115 21.69 -6.44 2.39
CA ALA A 115 21.17 -5.25 3.04
C ALA A 115 20.24 -4.52 2.08
N GLU A 116 19.06 -4.12 2.55
CA GLU A 116 18.03 -3.49 1.74
C GLU A 116 17.41 -2.33 2.49
N GLY A 117 17.20 -1.22 1.80
CA GLY A 117 16.43 -0.10 2.26
C GLY A 117 15.32 0.21 1.29
N TYR A 118 14.13 0.45 1.80
CA TYR A 118 12.98 0.79 0.97
C TYR A 118 12.23 2.00 1.50
N TYR A 119 11.61 2.70 0.56
CA TYR A 119 10.65 3.77 0.83
C TYR A 119 9.45 3.59 -0.11
N GLN A 120 8.25 3.66 0.46
CA GLN A 120 7.02 3.61 -0.28
C GLN A 120 6.14 4.78 0.12
N ARG A 121 5.64 5.52 -0.87
CA ARG A 121 4.60 6.54 -0.67
C ARG A 121 3.33 6.12 -1.39
N ARG A 122 2.28 5.90 -0.63
CA ARG A 122 0.93 5.66 -1.15
C ARG A 122 0.17 6.96 -1.14
N LYS A 123 -0.41 7.32 -2.28
CA LYS A 123 -1.24 8.50 -2.48
C LYS A 123 -2.59 8.13 -3.05
N ASP A 124 -3.51 9.07 -2.96
CA ASP A 124 -4.86 8.90 -3.49
C ASP A 124 -5.58 7.68 -2.87
N ILE A 125 -5.25 7.36 -1.60
CA ILE A 125 -5.88 6.27 -0.85
C ILE A 125 -7.33 6.65 -0.58
N TRP A 126 -8.23 5.70 -0.78
CA TRP A 126 -9.64 5.87 -0.47
C TRP A 126 -9.84 6.02 1.04
N VAL A 127 -10.45 7.12 1.44
CA VAL A 127 -10.82 7.41 2.83
C VAL A 127 -12.27 7.89 2.87
N SER A 128 -12.96 7.62 3.99
CA SER A 128 -14.29 8.22 4.25
C SER A 128 -14.13 9.74 4.42
N SER A 129 -15.03 10.50 3.83
CA SER A 129 -15.05 11.95 3.94
C SER A 129 -16.07 12.47 4.97
N GLU A 130 -16.49 11.61 5.91
CA GLU A 130 -17.45 11.98 6.98
C GLU A 130 -17.06 13.27 7.71
N GLY A 131 -15.77 13.46 7.98
CA GLY A 131 -15.27 14.70 8.61
C GLY A 131 -15.45 15.99 7.81
N LYS A 132 -15.81 15.92 6.52
CA LYS A 132 -16.10 17.09 5.68
C LYS A 132 -17.57 17.41 5.56
N TYR A 133 -18.43 16.41 5.76
CA TYR A 133 -19.87 16.54 5.55
C TYR A 133 -20.58 16.55 6.91
N THR A 134 -21.62 17.37 6.98
CA THR A 134 -22.40 17.45 8.22
C THR A 134 -23.51 16.38 8.18
N ASP A 135 -23.84 15.81 9.32
CA ASP A 135 -24.93 14.84 9.50
C ASP A 135 -26.30 15.41 9.10
N VAL A 136 -26.39 16.74 8.98
CA VAL A 136 -27.63 17.42 8.53
C VAL A 136 -28.02 17.02 7.11
N LEU A 137 -27.08 16.51 6.30
CA LEU A 137 -27.40 16.01 4.96
C LEU A 137 -28.30 14.77 4.96
N GLY A 138 -28.31 14.01 6.05
CA GLY A 138 -29.13 12.79 6.19
C GLY A 138 -28.73 11.67 5.22
N VAL A 139 -27.53 11.72 4.66
CA VAL A 139 -26.95 10.74 3.74
C VAL A 139 -25.49 10.49 4.10
N ASP A 140 -25.00 9.28 3.83
CA ASP A 140 -23.61 8.95 4.08
C ASP A 140 -22.66 9.73 3.17
N ALA A 141 -21.54 10.15 3.72
CA ALA A 141 -20.49 10.85 2.96
C ALA A 141 -19.89 9.93 1.89
N PRO A 142 -19.43 10.48 0.75
CA PRO A 142 -18.74 9.71 -0.27
C PRO A 142 -17.34 9.30 0.22
N PHE A 143 -16.74 8.32 -0.43
CA PHE A 143 -15.31 8.08 -0.32
C PHE A 143 -14.54 9.06 -1.21
N GLU A 144 -13.39 9.51 -0.74
CA GLU A 144 -12.51 10.41 -1.51
C GLU A 144 -11.08 9.84 -1.58
N ASN A 145 -10.40 10.09 -2.69
CA ASN A 145 -8.99 9.75 -2.85
C ASN A 145 -8.11 10.84 -2.21
N ALA A 146 -7.98 10.83 -0.89
CA ALA A 146 -7.29 11.90 -0.16
C ALA A 146 -6.25 11.39 0.85
N GLY A 147 -6.19 10.08 1.10
CA GLY A 147 -5.24 9.52 2.05
C GLY A 147 -3.81 9.46 1.50
N ILE A 148 -2.83 9.79 2.34
CA ILE A 148 -1.40 9.65 2.06
C ILE A 148 -0.74 8.89 3.20
N VAL A 149 0.00 7.82 2.86
CA VAL A 149 0.76 7.01 3.82
C VAL A 149 2.17 6.80 3.29
N ASP A 150 3.15 7.08 4.14
CA ASP A 150 4.54 6.78 3.92
C ASP A 150 4.94 5.52 4.71
N SER A 151 5.65 4.61 4.06
CA SER A 151 6.21 3.40 4.66
C SER A 151 7.67 3.31 4.28
N TYR A 152 8.54 3.08 5.24
CA TYR A 152 9.97 2.92 4.99
C TYR A 152 10.59 1.97 5.99
N GLY A 153 11.70 1.37 5.59
CA GLY A 153 12.38 0.41 6.43
C GLY A 153 13.71 -0.03 5.87
N VAL A 154 14.40 -0.81 6.68
CA VAL A 154 15.66 -1.44 6.35
C VAL A 154 15.60 -2.91 6.74
N GLU A 155 16.24 -3.74 5.93
CA GLU A 155 16.37 -5.17 6.15
C GLU A 155 17.83 -5.57 6.02
N LEU A 156 18.29 -6.45 6.90
CA LEU A 156 19.64 -6.99 6.92
C LEU A 156 19.56 -8.50 7.09
N GLY A 157 20.13 -9.23 6.14
CA GLY A 157 20.31 -10.67 6.20
C GLY A 157 21.79 -10.99 6.26
N LEU A 158 22.17 -11.85 7.19
CA LEU A 158 23.53 -12.36 7.34
C LEU A 158 23.49 -13.87 7.34
N ASN A 159 24.36 -14.51 6.57
CA ASN A 159 24.54 -15.95 6.60
C ASN A 159 26.03 -16.28 6.43
N TYR A 160 26.58 -16.96 7.39
CA TYR A 160 27.97 -17.43 7.35
C TYR A 160 28.01 -18.94 7.23
N THR A 161 28.68 -19.42 6.20
CA THR A 161 28.87 -20.86 5.98
C THR A 161 30.35 -21.16 5.83
N LYS A 162 30.84 -22.13 6.61
CA LYS A 162 32.24 -22.58 6.55
C LYS A 162 32.33 -24.10 6.60
N ARG A 163 33.15 -24.66 5.73
CA ARG A 163 33.51 -26.07 5.74
C ARG A 163 34.80 -26.29 6.57
N LEU A 164 34.71 -27.17 7.54
CA LEU A 164 35.81 -27.58 8.40
C LEU A 164 36.00 -29.11 8.25
N GLY A 165 36.86 -29.53 7.30
CA GLY A 165 37.00 -30.91 6.94
C GLY A 165 35.71 -31.50 6.34
N ASP A 166 35.15 -32.52 6.97
CA ASP A 166 33.90 -33.16 6.54
C ASP A 166 32.64 -32.50 7.13
N VAL A 167 32.81 -31.53 8.03
CA VAL A 167 31.70 -30.82 8.69
C VAL A 167 31.45 -29.48 8.03
N VAL A 168 30.19 -29.17 7.75
CA VAL A 168 29.75 -27.85 7.28
C VAL A 168 29.02 -27.13 8.42
N PHE A 169 29.56 -26.00 8.81
CA PHE A 169 28.94 -25.10 9.79
C PHE A 169 28.24 -23.95 9.07
N SER A 170 26.99 -23.67 9.45
CA SER A 170 26.25 -22.53 8.95
C SER A 170 25.53 -21.81 10.08
N LEU A 171 25.67 -20.47 10.11
CA LEU A 171 25.00 -19.60 11.06
C LEU A 171 24.39 -18.41 10.30
N GLY A 172 23.12 -18.14 10.55
CA GLY A 172 22.42 -17.02 9.90
C GLY A 172 21.55 -16.23 10.87
N GLY A 173 21.27 -15.00 10.50
CA GLY A 173 20.37 -14.10 11.23
C GLY A 173 19.80 -13.04 10.31
N ASN A 174 18.58 -12.59 10.63
CA ASN A 174 17.91 -11.52 9.92
C ASN A 174 17.50 -10.42 10.90
N PHE A 175 17.60 -9.19 10.45
CA PHE A 175 17.08 -8.01 11.13
C PHE A 175 16.21 -7.22 10.17
N ALA A 176 15.03 -6.80 10.61
CA ALA A 176 14.15 -5.93 9.87
C ALA A 176 13.59 -4.83 10.78
N TRP A 177 13.62 -3.62 10.30
CA TRP A 177 12.98 -2.48 10.93
C TRP A 177 12.14 -1.73 9.92
N ASN A 178 10.91 -1.40 10.29
CA ASN A 178 10.00 -0.63 9.44
C ASN A 178 9.22 0.40 10.24
N LYS A 179 8.77 1.44 9.55
CA LYS A 179 7.88 2.46 10.09
C LYS A 179 6.86 2.86 9.03
N ASN A 180 5.60 2.99 9.47
CA ASN A 180 4.52 3.55 8.68
C ASN A 180 4.09 4.87 9.30
N GLU A 181 3.79 5.86 8.46
CA GLU A 181 3.37 7.18 8.88
C GLU A 181 2.20 7.66 8.00
N ILE A 182 1.06 7.90 8.63
CA ILE A 182 -0.08 8.53 7.96
C ILE A 182 0.24 10.02 7.84
N LYS A 183 0.32 10.53 6.60
CA LYS A 183 0.62 11.94 6.32
C LYS A 183 -0.63 12.77 6.15
N GLU A 184 -1.63 12.19 5.50
CA GLU A 184 -2.91 12.84 5.26
C GLU A 184 -4.04 11.82 5.44
N GLN A 185 -5.05 12.23 6.16
CA GLN A 185 -6.31 11.54 6.39
C GLN A 185 -7.38 12.61 6.59
N LEU A 186 -8.59 12.37 6.06
CA LEU A 186 -9.71 13.29 6.25
C LEU A 186 -10.31 13.09 7.64
N GLU A 187 -9.66 13.64 8.66
CA GLU A 187 -10.15 13.59 10.04
C GLU A 187 -11.09 14.76 10.33
N GLU A 188 -12.06 14.52 11.19
CA GLU A 188 -12.87 15.60 11.76
C GLU A 188 -11.99 16.56 12.54
N PRO A 189 -12.18 17.90 12.40
CA PRO A 189 -11.54 18.87 13.25
C PRO A 189 -11.94 18.61 14.70
N ARG A 190 -11.00 18.22 15.54
CA ARG A 190 -11.27 18.12 16.98
C ARG A 190 -11.52 19.52 17.51
N LEU A 191 -12.76 19.80 17.88
CA LEU A 191 -13.11 20.99 18.67
C LEU A 191 -12.63 20.72 20.10
N TYR A 192 -11.58 21.44 20.51
CA TYR A 192 -11.14 21.49 21.91
C TYR A 192 -11.93 22.56 22.65
#